data_f9448fdc41d055a2f7178f96f1661e5e
#
_entry.id   f9448fdc41d055a2f7178f96f1661e5e
#
_cell.length_a   1.000
_cell.length_b   1.000
_cell.length_c   1.000
_cell.angle_alpha   90.00
_cell.angle_beta   90.00
_cell.angle_gamma   90.00
#
_symmetry.space_group_name_H-M   'P 1'
#
loop_
_entity.id
_entity.type
_entity.pdbx_description
1 polymer ?
#
loop_
_entity_poly.entity_id
_entity_poly.type
_entity_poly.pdbx_seq_one_letter_code
_entity_poly.pdbx_strand_id
1 'polypeptide(L)'
;MKIVFCFLLGLLCYAGQAQHTKVIEVCPTCPVSTIKEGIAMAATNDTLRIKKGTYLEYNIVIDKPLTLLGEDYPIIDGEDKGEIIRIVSDSVTIDGLFIKNVGTSYTTDWAAIRVVKSENYLIQNVVLEKLFFGIYLERSNNGRVYNNKIKGDAVDEYNSGNGIQLWYSKNVVVDRNSVQGVRDGIYLEFSDYITIKNNVSTKNLRYGLHFMFSNDDIYTNNTFDNNGAGVAVMFSKRIKMLNNTFRKNWGTAAFGMLLKEINDAEISGNTFEENTIGINIEGSNRIEYHNNNFIRNGWAVKVMGACYANTFKNNNFLYNSFDISYNSKMNDNVFDQNYWSEYTGYDLDKDGVGDIPYRPVKLFSYIVNRTPETIILLRSLFMDIIDFSEKVSPVFTPDNLLDANPLMKRQK
;
A
#
# COMPACT_ATOMS: atom_id res chain seq x y z
N MET A 1 -74.84 3.02 -35.67
CA MET A 1 -73.65 2.49 -36.37
C MET A 1 -72.45 2.82 -35.47
N LYS A 2 -72.06 1.85 -34.62
CA LYS A 2 -70.90 1.99 -33.69
C LYS A 2 -69.79 1.10 -34.22
N ILE A 3 -68.69 1.73 -34.61
CA ILE A 3 -67.49 1.07 -35.06
C ILE A 3 -66.66 0.74 -33.81
N VAL A 4 -66.44 -0.59 -33.58
CA VAL A 4 -65.58 -1.10 -32.54
C VAL A 4 -64.17 -1.26 -33.14
N PHE A 5 -63.20 -0.50 -32.64
CA PHE A 5 -61.80 -0.63 -32.97
C PHE A 5 -61.15 -1.69 -32.02
N CYS A 6 -60.81 -2.85 -32.54
CA CYS A 6 -60.00 -3.84 -31.84
C CYS A 6 -58.52 -3.45 -31.93
N PHE A 7 -57.89 -3.09 -30.79
CA PHE A 7 -56.45 -2.99 -30.66
C PHE A 7 -55.86 -4.37 -30.37
N LEU A 8 -55.20 -4.95 -31.36
CA LEU A 8 -54.31 -6.11 -31.14
C LEU A 8 -52.98 -5.61 -30.48
N LEU A 9 -52.83 -5.88 -29.20
CA LEU A 9 -51.56 -5.75 -28.53
C LEU A 9 -50.68 -6.98 -28.88
N GLY A 10 -49.69 -6.81 -29.74
CA GLY A 10 -48.66 -7.82 -30.00
C GLY A 10 -47.67 -7.82 -28.80
N LEU A 11 -47.76 -8.83 -27.92
CA LEU A 11 -46.72 -9.17 -26.96
C LEU A 11 -45.51 -9.71 -27.70
N LEU A 12 -44.51 -8.90 -27.94
CA LEU A 12 -43.16 -9.36 -28.30
C LEU A 12 -42.52 -9.99 -27.03
N CYS A 13 -42.65 -11.31 -26.89
CA CYS A 13 -41.81 -12.08 -25.97
C CYS A 13 -40.37 -12.00 -26.45
N TYR A 14 -39.57 -11.12 -25.86
CA TYR A 14 -38.12 -11.24 -25.89
C TYR A 14 -37.76 -12.52 -25.11
N ALA A 15 -37.65 -13.65 -25.81
CA ALA A 15 -36.98 -14.82 -25.28
C ALA A 15 -35.51 -14.47 -25.13
N GLY A 16 -35.12 -14.00 -23.97
CA GLY A 16 -33.71 -13.93 -23.56
C GLY A 16 -33.18 -15.36 -23.65
N GLN A 17 -32.42 -15.68 -24.68
CA GLN A 17 -31.66 -16.93 -24.72
C GLN A 17 -30.72 -16.89 -23.53
N ALA A 18 -30.98 -17.71 -22.52
CA ALA A 18 -30.01 -18.01 -21.48
C ALA A 18 -28.79 -18.59 -22.21
N GLN A 19 -27.73 -17.77 -22.30
CA GLN A 19 -26.47 -18.18 -22.91
C GLN A 19 -25.89 -19.25 -21.98
N HIS A 20 -25.98 -20.53 -22.40
CA HIS A 20 -25.39 -21.65 -21.66
C HIS A 20 -23.87 -21.45 -21.68
N THR A 21 -23.30 -21.07 -20.55
CA THR A 21 -21.85 -21.03 -20.38
C THR A 21 -21.29 -22.44 -20.47
N LYS A 22 -20.44 -22.68 -21.44
CA LYS A 22 -19.78 -23.97 -21.64
C LYS A 22 -18.57 -24.07 -20.76
N VAL A 23 -18.29 -25.25 -20.22
CA VAL A 23 -17.03 -25.57 -19.56
C VAL A 23 -16.14 -26.34 -20.53
N ILE A 24 -14.96 -25.79 -20.80
CA ILE A 24 -13.94 -26.43 -21.64
C ILE A 24 -12.84 -26.94 -20.68
N GLU A 25 -12.60 -28.24 -20.70
CA GLU A 25 -11.52 -28.83 -19.90
C GLU A 25 -10.21 -28.79 -20.69
N VAL A 26 -9.17 -28.28 -19.99
CA VAL A 26 -7.81 -28.22 -20.49
C VAL A 26 -6.94 -29.11 -19.62
N CYS A 27 -6.29 -30.12 -20.20
CA CYS A 27 -5.30 -30.94 -19.48
C CYS A 27 -4.25 -31.51 -20.45
N PRO A 28 -3.03 -31.87 -19.98
CA PRO A 28 -1.97 -32.37 -20.87
C PRO A 28 -2.31 -33.62 -21.68
N THR A 29 -3.33 -34.38 -21.27
CA THR A 29 -3.79 -35.60 -21.92
C THR A 29 -5.20 -35.48 -22.52
N CYS A 30 -5.82 -34.29 -22.44
CA CYS A 30 -7.12 -34.01 -22.99
C CYS A 30 -7.04 -33.68 -24.51
N PRO A 31 -8.18 -33.70 -25.24
CA PRO A 31 -8.22 -33.20 -26.61
C PRO A 31 -7.79 -31.72 -26.73
N VAL A 32 -8.01 -30.91 -25.67
CA VAL A 32 -7.49 -29.55 -25.54
C VAL A 32 -6.34 -29.59 -24.54
N SER A 33 -5.13 -29.53 -25.06
CA SER A 33 -3.93 -29.76 -24.24
C SER A 33 -3.22 -28.48 -23.80
N THR A 34 -3.54 -27.34 -24.41
CA THR A 34 -2.96 -26.04 -24.08
C THR A 34 -4.02 -25.02 -23.70
N ILE A 35 -3.64 -24.04 -22.88
CA ILE A 35 -4.54 -22.95 -22.48
C ILE A 35 -4.90 -22.09 -23.69
N LYS A 36 -3.95 -21.84 -24.60
CA LYS A 36 -4.19 -21.09 -25.85
C LYS A 36 -5.25 -21.76 -26.72
N GLU A 37 -5.17 -23.08 -26.91
CA GLU A 37 -6.21 -23.83 -27.64
C GLU A 37 -7.58 -23.71 -26.95
N GLY A 38 -7.61 -23.84 -25.62
CA GLY A 38 -8.82 -23.66 -24.83
C GLY A 38 -9.46 -22.29 -25.04
N ILE A 39 -8.66 -21.22 -24.99
CA ILE A 39 -9.13 -19.83 -25.24
C ILE A 39 -9.66 -19.70 -26.69
N ALA A 40 -8.97 -20.27 -27.68
CA ALA A 40 -9.38 -20.21 -29.08
C ALA A 40 -10.73 -20.89 -29.32
N MET A 41 -11.01 -21.99 -28.63
CA MET A 41 -12.27 -22.76 -28.73
C MET A 41 -13.44 -22.17 -27.94
N ALA A 42 -13.12 -21.32 -26.91
CA ALA A 42 -14.12 -20.77 -26.02
C ALA A 42 -14.95 -19.68 -26.70
N ALA A 43 -16.24 -19.67 -26.41
CA ALA A 43 -17.12 -18.53 -26.66
C ALA A 43 -17.09 -17.53 -25.49
N THR A 44 -17.68 -16.37 -25.70
CA THR A 44 -17.84 -15.34 -24.66
C THR A 44 -18.55 -15.89 -23.42
N ASN A 45 -18.01 -15.61 -22.24
CA ASN A 45 -18.49 -16.06 -20.92
C ASN A 45 -18.31 -17.57 -20.65
N ASP A 46 -17.61 -18.32 -21.48
CA ASP A 46 -17.27 -19.70 -21.17
C ASP A 46 -16.24 -19.80 -20.03
N THR A 47 -16.15 -20.98 -19.42
CA THR A 47 -15.18 -21.30 -18.39
C THR A 47 -14.14 -22.28 -18.92
N LEU A 48 -12.87 -21.93 -18.86
CA LEU A 48 -11.77 -22.87 -19.04
C LEU A 48 -11.43 -23.48 -17.68
N ARG A 49 -11.68 -24.76 -17.52
CA ARG A 49 -11.29 -25.55 -16.37
C ARG A 49 -9.93 -26.19 -16.63
N ILE A 50 -8.90 -25.59 -16.05
CA ILE A 50 -7.51 -26.03 -16.24
C ILE A 50 -7.19 -27.03 -15.17
N LYS A 51 -7.00 -28.29 -15.57
CA LYS A 51 -6.70 -29.39 -14.66
C LYS A 51 -5.26 -29.33 -14.19
N LYS A 52 -4.98 -29.96 -13.06
CA LYS A 52 -3.63 -30.12 -12.53
C LYS A 52 -2.65 -30.61 -13.61
N GLY A 53 -1.55 -29.92 -13.76
CA GLY A 53 -0.50 -30.20 -14.75
C GLY A 53 0.48 -29.05 -14.84
N THR A 54 1.49 -29.21 -15.71
CA THR A 54 2.43 -28.13 -16.05
C THR A 54 2.24 -27.78 -17.52
N TYR A 55 2.00 -26.50 -17.76
CA TYR A 55 1.76 -25.92 -19.09
C TYR A 55 2.93 -24.98 -19.39
N LEU A 56 3.74 -25.34 -20.38
CA LEU A 56 4.90 -24.53 -20.82
C LEU A 56 4.38 -23.50 -21.83
N GLU A 57 3.78 -22.44 -21.32
CA GLU A 57 3.10 -21.42 -22.14
C GLU A 57 3.42 -19.99 -21.67
N TYR A 58 3.61 -19.09 -22.62
CA TYR A 58 3.76 -17.64 -22.44
C TYR A 58 3.03 -16.92 -23.57
N ASN A 59 2.84 -15.60 -23.48
CA ASN A 59 2.04 -14.81 -24.42
C ASN A 59 0.62 -15.42 -24.63
N ILE A 60 -0.04 -15.78 -23.54
CA ILE A 60 -1.43 -16.19 -23.52
C ILE A 60 -2.29 -14.91 -23.54
N VAL A 61 -3.07 -14.69 -24.60
CA VAL A 61 -3.93 -13.52 -24.75
C VAL A 61 -5.38 -13.90 -24.51
N ILE A 62 -6.06 -13.16 -23.61
CA ILE A 62 -7.49 -13.29 -23.33
C ILE A 62 -8.18 -12.05 -23.91
N ASP A 63 -8.85 -12.23 -25.05
CA ASP A 63 -9.45 -11.18 -25.88
C ASP A 63 -10.99 -11.16 -25.83
N LYS A 64 -11.58 -11.96 -24.97
CA LYS A 64 -13.02 -12.05 -24.74
C LYS A 64 -13.33 -12.33 -23.25
N PRO A 65 -14.54 -11.99 -22.75
CA PRO A 65 -14.98 -12.35 -21.41
C PRO A 65 -14.86 -13.86 -21.17
N LEU A 66 -14.03 -14.28 -20.22
CA LEU A 66 -13.77 -15.68 -19.89
C LEU A 66 -13.48 -15.85 -18.40
N THR A 67 -13.75 -17.05 -17.89
CA THR A 67 -13.27 -17.51 -16.60
C THR A 67 -12.18 -18.58 -16.80
N LEU A 68 -10.97 -18.35 -16.32
CA LEU A 68 -9.91 -19.34 -16.19
C LEU A 68 -9.92 -19.86 -14.75
N LEU A 69 -10.31 -21.12 -14.59
CA LEU A 69 -10.41 -21.78 -13.29
C LEU A 69 -9.40 -22.92 -13.19
N GLY A 70 -8.41 -22.77 -12.34
CA GLY A 70 -7.41 -23.79 -12.05
C GLY A 70 -7.90 -24.79 -11.00
N GLU A 71 -7.79 -26.06 -11.26
CA GLU A 71 -8.00 -27.13 -10.29
C GLU A 71 -6.66 -27.59 -9.70
N ASP A 72 -6.52 -27.52 -8.36
CA ASP A 72 -5.30 -27.88 -7.64
C ASP A 72 -4.05 -27.08 -8.07
N TYR A 73 -4.21 -25.81 -8.42
CA TYR A 73 -3.13 -24.92 -8.82
C TYR A 73 -2.29 -25.45 -9.98
N PRO A 74 -2.86 -25.61 -11.20
CA PRO A 74 -2.09 -25.95 -12.37
C PRO A 74 -0.96 -24.93 -12.60
N ILE A 75 0.22 -25.44 -12.98
CA ILE A 75 1.41 -24.64 -13.15
C ILE A 75 1.47 -24.12 -14.59
N ILE A 76 1.50 -22.79 -14.74
CA ILE A 76 1.85 -22.14 -16.01
C ILE A 76 3.30 -21.66 -15.88
N ASP A 77 4.19 -22.23 -16.67
CA ASP A 77 5.61 -21.95 -16.66
C ASP A 77 5.98 -21.18 -17.92
N GLY A 78 6.42 -19.94 -17.76
CA GLY A 78 6.81 -19.07 -18.86
C GLY A 78 8.21 -19.33 -19.41
N GLU A 79 8.98 -20.25 -18.79
CA GLU A 79 10.33 -20.62 -19.22
C GLU A 79 11.28 -19.41 -19.38
N ASP A 80 11.05 -18.33 -18.63
CA ASP A 80 11.78 -17.06 -18.68
C ASP A 80 11.75 -16.38 -20.07
N LYS A 81 10.71 -16.67 -20.90
CA LYS A 81 10.64 -16.23 -22.31
C LYS A 81 9.81 -14.98 -22.57
N GLY A 82 9.05 -14.47 -21.62
CA GLY A 82 8.21 -13.27 -21.86
C GLY A 82 7.12 -13.05 -20.82
N GLU A 83 6.12 -12.25 -21.21
CA GLU A 83 4.87 -12.08 -20.47
C GLU A 83 4.04 -13.36 -20.54
N ILE A 84 3.37 -13.73 -19.43
CA ILE A 84 2.67 -15.02 -19.43
C ILE A 84 1.20 -14.85 -19.85
N ILE A 85 0.41 -14.07 -19.11
CA ILE A 85 -1.02 -13.84 -19.44
C ILE A 85 -1.24 -12.35 -19.67
N ARG A 86 -1.87 -12.02 -20.81
CA ARG A 86 -2.34 -10.69 -21.15
C ARG A 86 -3.86 -10.69 -21.31
N ILE A 87 -4.54 -9.87 -20.54
CA ILE A 87 -5.98 -9.64 -20.61
C ILE A 87 -6.24 -8.34 -21.36
N VAL A 88 -7.00 -8.40 -22.45
CA VAL A 88 -7.39 -7.25 -23.28
C VAL A 88 -8.91 -7.18 -23.46
N SER A 89 -9.65 -7.79 -22.57
CA SER A 89 -11.12 -7.84 -22.58
C SER A 89 -11.68 -7.57 -21.19
N ASP A 90 -12.87 -7.04 -21.14
CA ASP A 90 -13.63 -6.85 -19.91
C ASP A 90 -14.16 -8.18 -19.36
N SER A 91 -14.55 -8.17 -18.08
CA SER A 91 -15.24 -9.26 -17.40
C SER A 91 -14.47 -10.59 -17.44
N VAL A 92 -13.16 -10.54 -17.26
CA VAL A 92 -12.29 -11.73 -17.17
C VAL A 92 -12.05 -12.09 -15.71
N THR A 93 -12.19 -13.38 -15.40
CA THR A 93 -11.83 -13.94 -14.10
C THR A 93 -10.67 -14.91 -14.23
N ILE A 94 -9.66 -14.75 -13.40
CA ILE A 94 -8.56 -15.71 -13.19
C ILE A 94 -8.61 -16.19 -11.75
N ASP A 95 -8.71 -17.49 -11.54
CA ASP A 95 -8.82 -18.12 -10.23
C ASP A 95 -8.00 -19.41 -10.12
N GLY A 96 -7.21 -19.52 -9.06
CA GLY A 96 -6.59 -20.79 -8.66
C GLY A 96 -5.41 -21.26 -9.53
N LEU A 97 -4.62 -20.36 -10.11
CA LEU A 97 -3.46 -20.69 -10.94
C LEU A 97 -2.14 -20.55 -10.18
N PHE A 98 -1.15 -21.34 -10.57
CA PHE A 98 0.24 -21.12 -10.19
C PHE A 98 1.05 -20.71 -11.43
N ILE A 99 1.60 -19.50 -11.42
CA ILE A 99 2.32 -18.92 -12.56
C ILE A 99 3.76 -18.63 -12.14
N LYS A 100 4.73 -19.02 -12.95
CA LYS A 100 6.15 -18.84 -12.63
C LYS A 100 7.02 -18.62 -13.86
N ASN A 101 8.28 -18.21 -13.61
CA ASN A 101 9.33 -18.03 -14.62
C ASN A 101 8.91 -17.02 -15.70
N VAL A 102 8.54 -15.79 -15.24
CA VAL A 102 8.30 -14.66 -16.13
C VAL A 102 9.64 -14.18 -16.70
N GLY A 103 9.69 -13.91 -17.98
CA GLY A 103 10.90 -13.36 -18.61
C GLY A 103 11.26 -11.97 -18.07
N THR A 104 12.54 -11.63 -18.15
CA THR A 104 13.05 -10.29 -17.79
C THR A 104 13.33 -9.49 -19.06
N SER A 105 12.98 -8.21 -19.06
CA SER A 105 13.26 -7.30 -20.18
C SER A 105 13.67 -5.93 -19.66
N TYR A 106 14.64 -5.30 -20.35
CA TYR A 106 15.07 -3.95 -20.05
C TYR A 106 14.25 -2.86 -20.74
N THR A 107 13.35 -3.25 -21.65
CA THR A 107 12.56 -2.31 -22.46
C THR A 107 11.06 -2.50 -22.29
N THR A 108 10.63 -3.61 -21.71
CA THR A 108 9.21 -3.95 -21.55
C THR A 108 8.97 -4.56 -20.17
N ASP A 109 7.98 -4.08 -19.47
CA ASP A 109 7.59 -4.57 -18.15
C ASP A 109 6.79 -5.88 -18.29
N TRP A 110 7.44 -6.99 -18.55
CA TRP A 110 6.79 -8.30 -18.65
C TRP A 110 6.21 -8.73 -17.30
N ALA A 111 4.96 -9.13 -17.29
CA ALA A 111 4.23 -9.52 -16.10
C ALA A 111 3.73 -10.98 -16.15
N ALA A 112 3.54 -11.57 -14.97
CA ALA A 112 2.85 -12.85 -14.88
C ALA A 112 1.39 -12.72 -15.38
N ILE A 113 0.71 -11.64 -14.96
CA ILE A 113 -0.63 -11.28 -15.44
C ILE A 113 -0.64 -9.77 -15.72
N ARG A 114 -0.90 -9.41 -16.98
CA ARG A 114 -1.12 -8.01 -17.38
C ARG A 114 -2.56 -7.80 -17.80
N VAL A 115 -3.22 -6.77 -17.26
CA VAL A 115 -4.56 -6.33 -17.66
C VAL A 115 -4.41 -4.99 -18.37
N VAL A 116 -4.89 -4.90 -19.60
CA VAL A 116 -4.71 -3.70 -20.44
C VAL A 116 -6.05 -3.17 -20.90
N LYS A 117 -6.39 -1.94 -20.49
CA LYS A 117 -7.61 -1.21 -20.90
C LYS A 117 -8.89 -2.04 -20.75
N SER A 118 -9.02 -2.77 -19.65
CA SER A 118 -10.12 -3.68 -19.37
C SER A 118 -10.82 -3.29 -18.09
N GLU A 119 -12.10 -3.65 -17.98
CA GLU A 119 -12.93 -3.36 -16.82
C GLU A 119 -13.56 -4.65 -16.24
N ASN A 120 -13.98 -4.56 -14.97
CA ASN A 120 -14.73 -5.62 -14.27
C ASN A 120 -13.98 -6.96 -14.22
N TYR A 121 -12.67 -6.94 -14.08
CA TYR A 121 -11.84 -8.15 -13.95
C TYR A 121 -11.68 -8.60 -12.50
N LEU A 122 -11.46 -9.92 -12.32
CA LEU A 122 -11.16 -10.52 -11.03
C LEU A 122 -9.93 -11.43 -11.17
N ILE A 123 -8.88 -11.14 -10.36
CA ILE A 123 -7.68 -11.97 -10.25
C ILE A 123 -7.60 -12.43 -8.80
N GLN A 124 -7.82 -13.73 -8.58
CA GLN A 124 -7.86 -14.24 -7.21
C GLN A 124 -7.21 -15.62 -7.04
N ASN A 125 -6.80 -15.90 -5.80
CA ASN A 125 -6.23 -17.19 -5.39
C ASN A 125 -5.06 -17.65 -6.26
N VAL A 126 -4.30 -16.70 -6.83
CA VAL A 126 -3.17 -17.03 -7.72
C VAL A 126 -1.87 -17.05 -6.91
N VAL A 127 -1.01 -18.00 -7.22
CA VAL A 127 0.35 -18.07 -6.71
C VAL A 127 1.31 -17.65 -7.82
N LEU A 128 2.15 -16.66 -7.56
CA LEU A 128 3.16 -16.13 -8.50
C LEU A 128 4.54 -16.29 -7.90
N GLU A 129 5.46 -16.91 -8.65
CA GLU A 129 6.86 -17.07 -8.23
C GLU A 129 7.84 -16.79 -9.37
N LYS A 130 9.06 -16.34 -9.05
CA LYS A 130 10.13 -16.03 -10.03
C LYS A 130 9.60 -15.14 -11.15
N LEU A 131 9.38 -13.89 -10.80
CA LEU A 131 8.70 -12.94 -11.67
C LEU A 131 9.50 -11.66 -11.83
N PHE A 132 9.39 -11.03 -12.99
CA PHE A 132 9.82 -9.66 -13.19
C PHE A 132 8.73 -8.71 -12.65
N PHE A 133 7.54 -8.63 -13.28
CA PHE A 133 6.35 -8.06 -12.65
C PHE A 133 5.34 -9.17 -12.31
N GLY A 134 4.64 -9.01 -11.18
CA GLY A 134 3.58 -9.96 -10.81
C GLY A 134 2.26 -9.67 -11.54
N ILE A 135 1.42 -8.81 -10.99
CA ILE A 135 0.15 -8.38 -11.59
C ILE A 135 0.30 -6.93 -12.01
N TYR A 136 0.11 -6.63 -13.30
CA TYR A 136 0.20 -5.28 -13.84
C TYR A 136 -1.14 -4.84 -14.44
N LEU A 137 -1.74 -3.83 -13.84
CA LEU A 137 -3.00 -3.23 -14.27
C LEU A 137 -2.70 -1.93 -15.01
N GLU A 138 -2.87 -1.94 -16.32
CA GLU A 138 -2.58 -0.81 -17.20
C GLU A 138 -3.88 -0.21 -17.74
N ARG A 139 -4.23 1.01 -17.31
CA ARG A 139 -5.46 1.71 -17.71
C ARG A 139 -6.72 0.88 -17.56
N SER A 140 -6.80 0.14 -16.45
CA SER A 140 -7.83 -0.88 -16.22
C SER A 140 -8.61 -0.54 -14.95
N ASN A 141 -9.94 -0.57 -15.04
CA ASN A 141 -10.82 -0.03 -14.02
C ASN A 141 -11.78 -1.08 -13.45
N ASN A 142 -12.42 -0.74 -12.32
CA ASN A 142 -13.49 -1.52 -11.71
C ASN A 142 -13.11 -2.99 -11.45
N GLY A 143 -11.84 -3.24 -11.15
CA GLY A 143 -11.28 -4.58 -10.99
C GLY A 143 -10.98 -4.95 -9.54
N ARG A 144 -10.71 -6.22 -9.32
CA ARG A 144 -10.31 -6.74 -8.01
C ARG A 144 -9.13 -7.70 -8.11
N VAL A 145 -8.12 -7.47 -7.25
CA VAL A 145 -6.98 -8.35 -7.03
C VAL A 145 -7.08 -8.89 -5.61
N TYR A 146 -7.42 -10.18 -5.46
CA TYR A 146 -7.86 -10.73 -4.19
C TYR A 146 -7.16 -12.03 -3.80
N ASN A 147 -6.66 -12.12 -2.57
CA ASN A 147 -6.11 -13.33 -1.97
C ASN A 147 -5.01 -14.01 -2.81
N ASN A 148 -4.12 -13.22 -3.42
CA ASN A 148 -3.01 -13.75 -4.20
C ASN A 148 -1.74 -13.83 -3.35
N LYS A 149 -0.86 -14.78 -3.68
CA LYS A 149 0.46 -14.95 -3.08
C LYS A 149 1.53 -14.67 -4.13
N ILE A 150 2.32 -13.61 -3.90
CA ILE A 150 3.32 -13.12 -4.86
C ILE A 150 4.69 -13.18 -4.20
N LYS A 151 5.60 -13.97 -4.75
CA LYS A 151 6.96 -14.13 -4.26
C LYS A 151 7.94 -13.92 -5.39
N GLY A 152 8.64 -12.81 -5.36
CA GLY A 152 9.78 -12.53 -6.22
C GLY A 152 11.08 -13.10 -5.67
N ASP A 153 12.12 -12.94 -6.44
CA ASP A 153 13.51 -13.26 -6.13
C ASP A 153 14.44 -12.06 -6.43
N ALA A 154 13.93 -10.87 -6.22
CA ALA A 154 14.61 -9.62 -6.48
C ALA A 154 15.91 -9.49 -5.68
N VAL A 155 17.02 -9.22 -6.38
CA VAL A 155 18.36 -9.04 -5.81
C VAL A 155 18.81 -7.58 -5.88
N ASP A 156 18.48 -6.89 -6.95
CA ASP A 156 18.81 -5.48 -7.17
C ASP A 156 17.60 -4.70 -7.72
N GLU A 157 17.59 -3.38 -7.52
CA GLU A 157 16.48 -2.53 -7.92
C GLU A 157 16.32 -2.38 -9.44
N TYR A 158 17.40 -2.49 -10.20
CA TYR A 158 17.41 -2.21 -11.64
C TYR A 158 16.84 -3.36 -12.47
N ASN A 159 17.03 -4.59 -11.99
CA ASN A 159 16.61 -5.81 -12.66
C ASN A 159 15.38 -6.46 -12.00
N SER A 160 14.66 -5.71 -11.19
CA SER A 160 13.51 -6.22 -10.45
C SER A 160 12.29 -5.34 -10.69
N GLY A 161 11.14 -5.97 -10.87
CA GLY A 161 9.85 -5.30 -11.03
C GLY A 161 9.01 -5.31 -9.75
N ASN A 162 7.76 -4.90 -9.88
CA ASN A 162 6.84 -4.75 -8.77
C ASN A 162 5.91 -5.96 -8.61
N GLY A 163 5.43 -6.20 -7.39
CA GLY A 163 4.52 -7.30 -7.13
C GLY A 163 3.13 -7.06 -7.73
N ILE A 164 2.50 -5.96 -7.36
CA ILE A 164 1.22 -5.50 -7.94
C ILE A 164 1.44 -4.05 -8.39
N GLN A 165 1.20 -3.78 -9.66
CA GLN A 165 1.35 -2.44 -10.23
C GLN A 165 0.04 -1.95 -10.84
N LEU A 166 -0.34 -0.71 -10.52
CA LEU A 166 -1.46 0.01 -11.10
C LEU A 166 -0.94 1.26 -11.81
N TRP A 167 -1.26 1.42 -13.09
CA TRP A 167 -0.89 2.57 -13.88
C TRP A 167 -2.10 3.11 -14.63
N TYR A 168 -2.45 4.39 -14.37
CA TYR A 168 -3.65 5.05 -14.91
C TYR A 168 -4.94 4.24 -14.70
N SER A 169 -5.12 3.63 -13.52
CA SER A 169 -6.27 2.77 -13.21
C SER A 169 -7.17 3.41 -12.16
N LYS A 170 -8.48 3.08 -12.17
CA LYS A 170 -9.46 3.65 -11.23
C LYS A 170 -10.40 2.60 -10.65
N ASN A 171 -10.92 2.88 -9.45
CA ASN A 171 -11.92 2.04 -8.78
C ASN A 171 -11.46 0.57 -8.63
N VAL A 172 -10.19 0.35 -8.28
CA VAL A 172 -9.64 -1.00 -8.11
C VAL A 172 -9.53 -1.34 -6.63
N VAL A 173 -9.84 -2.59 -6.28
CA VAL A 173 -9.69 -3.13 -4.93
C VAL A 173 -8.56 -4.15 -4.90
N VAL A 174 -7.52 -3.88 -4.10
CA VAL A 174 -6.41 -4.80 -3.82
C VAL A 174 -6.57 -5.29 -2.39
N ASP A 175 -6.95 -6.56 -2.18
CA ASP A 175 -7.42 -7.06 -0.90
C ASP A 175 -6.83 -8.44 -0.56
N ARG A 176 -6.30 -8.62 0.66
CA ARG A 176 -5.78 -9.88 1.20
C ARG A 176 -4.64 -10.51 0.41
N ASN A 177 -3.84 -9.73 -0.29
CA ASN A 177 -2.68 -10.26 -1.00
C ASN A 177 -1.46 -10.31 -0.08
N SER A 178 -0.60 -11.29 -0.31
CA SER A 178 0.72 -11.42 0.32
C SER A 178 1.79 -11.23 -0.74
N VAL A 179 2.63 -10.19 -0.57
CA VAL A 179 3.66 -9.81 -1.54
C VAL A 179 5.01 -9.77 -0.84
N GLN A 180 6.02 -10.44 -1.41
CA GLN A 180 7.37 -10.43 -0.85
C GLN A 180 8.46 -10.61 -1.90
N GLY A 181 9.67 -10.08 -1.60
CA GLY A 181 10.87 -10.34 -2.40
C GLY A 181 10.83 -9.74 -3.80
N VAL A 182 10.17 -8.61 -3.98
CA VAL A 182 10.10 -7.82 -5.22
C VAL A 182 10.75 -6.46 -5.01
N ARG A 183 10.82 -5.61 -6.04
CA ARG A 183 11.33 -4.24 -5.90
C ARG A 183 10.40 -3.40 -5.02
N ASP A 184 9.17 -3.15 -5.47
CA ASP A 184 8.10 -2.54 -4.68
C ASP A 184 6.96 -3.56 -4.54
N GLY A 185 6.46 -3.76 -3.31
CA GLY A 185 5.39 -4.72 -3.08
C GLY A 185 4.13 -4.39 -3.87
N ILE A 186 3.60 -3.18 -3.65
CA ILE A 186 2.46 -2.62 -4.39
C ILE A 186 2.88 -1.24 -4.90
N TYR A 187 2.62 -0.93 -6.16
CA TYR A 187 2.96 0.34 -6.79
C TYR A 187 1.77 0.94 -7.53
N LEU A 188 1.51 2.23 -7.29
CA LEU A 188 0.45 2.99 -7.97
C LEU A 188 1.02 4.26 -8.59
N GLU A 189 0.60 4.57 -9.81
CA GLU A 189 0.92 5.83 -10.46
C GLU A 189 -0.27 6.31 -11.30
N PHE A 190 -0.67 7.58 -11.12
CA PHE A 190 -1.84 8.18 -11.78
C PHE A 190 -3.12 7.35 -11.61
N SER A 191 -3.32 6.78 -10.42
CA SER A 191 -4.43 5.87 -10.14
C SER A 191 -5.27 6.41 -8.99
N ASP A 192 -6.56 6.66 -9.24
CA ASP A 192 -7.46 7.29 -8.29
C ASP A 192 -8.57 6.34 -7.81
N TYR A 193 -9.12 6.60 -6.63
CA TYR A 193 -10.21 5.82 -6.02
C TYR A 193 -9.82 4.35 -5.79
N ILE A 194 -8.57 4.12 -5.42
CA ILE A 194 -8.05 2.78 -5.14
C ILE A 194 -8.29 2.41 -3.67
N THR A 195 -8.69 1.18 -3.43
CA THR A 195 -8.79 0.63 -2.07
C THR A 195 -7.77 -0.50 -1.89
N ILE A 196 -6.77 -0.28 -1.03
CA ILE A 196 -5.77 -1.27 -0.66
C ILE A 196 -6.01 -1.70 0.78
N LYS A 197 -6.40 -2.96 1.00
CA LYS A 197 -6.78 -3.40 2.35
C LYS A 197 -6.36 -4.83 2.66
N ASN A 198 -6.06 -5.07 3.95
CA ASN A 198 -5.74 -6.39 4.49
C ASN A 198 -4.55 -7.07 3.79
N ASN A 199 -3.66 -6.33 3.15
CA ASN A 199 -2.51 -6.90 2.46
C ASN A 199 -1.30 -6.99 3.40
N VAL A 200 -0.43 -7.94 3.12
CA VAL A 200 0.87 -8.09 3.78
C VAL A 200 1.96 -7.92 2.71
N SER A 201 2.79 -6.89 2.89
CA SER A 201 3.89 -6.58 1.97
C SER A 201 5.20 -6.57 2.77
N THR A 202 6.11 -7.51 2.46
CA THR A 202 7.27 -7.76 3.32
C THR A 202 8.52 -8.12 2.54
N LYS A 203 9.69 -7.74 3.09
CA LYS A 203 11.01 -8.09 2.52
C LYS A 203 11.18 -7.66 1.05
N ASN A 204 10.62 -6.53 0.69
CA ASN A 204 10.81 -5.94 -0.63
C ASN A 204 12.06 -5.06 -0.61
N LEU A 205 12.74 -4.96 -1.76
CA LEU A 205 14.02 -4.24 -1.84
C LEU A 205 13.86 -2.76 -1.51
N ARG A 206 12.81 -2.13 -2.00
CA ARG A 206 12.58 -0.71 -1.85
C ARG A 206 11.38 -0.42 -0.94
N TYR A 207 10.17 -0.51 -1.44
CA TYR A 207 8.97 -0.14 -0.69
C TYR A 207 7.99 -1.29 -0.51
N GLY A 208 7.34 -1.34 0.65
CA GLY A 208 6.17 -2.19 0.84
C GLY A 208 4.99 -1.72 -0.01
N LEU A 209 4.75 -0.40 -0.03
CA LEU A 209 3.80 0.28 -0.91
C LEU A 209 4.42 1.59 -1.39
N HIS A 210 4.28 1.89 -2.67
CA HIS A 210 4.71 3.14 -3.27
C HIS A 210 3.60 3.69 -4.17
N PHE A 211 3.23 4.97 -4.00
CA PHE A 211 2.31 5.60 -4.93
C PHE A 211 2.62 7.07 -5.17
N MET A 212 2.33 7.50 -6.39
CA MET A 212 2.54 8.87 -6.84
C MET A 212 1.36 9.34 -7.70
N PHE A 213 1.03 10.64 -7.57
CA PHE A 213 -0.02 11.27 -8.37
C PHE A 213 -1.36 10.50 -8.33
N SER A 214 -1.67 9.88 -7.17
CA SER A 214 -2.84 9.02 -6.96
C SER A 214 -3.67 9.60 -5.83
N ASN A 215 -4.95 9.86 -6.08
CA ASN A 215 -5.79 10.66 -5.21
C ASN A 215 -7.05 9.91 -4.79
N ASP A 216 -7.65 10.37 -3.70
CA ASP A 216 -8.92 9.84 -3.20
C ASP A 216 -8.86 8.34 -2.85
N ASP A 217 -7.67 7.89 -2.40
CA ASP A 217 -7.37 6.48 -2.14
C ASP A 217 -7.50 6.13 -0.66
N ILE A 218 -7.83 4.87 -0.39
CA ILE A 218 -7.99 4.32 0.97
C ILE A 218 -7.04 3.13 1.17
N TYR A 219 -6.20 3.22 2.20
CA TYR A 219 -5.25 2.19 2.61
C TYR A 219 -5.58 1.76 4.04
N THR A 220 -6.07 0.54 4.23
CA THR A 220 -6.56 0.14 5.55
C THR A 220 -6.19 -1.30 5.92
N ASN A 221 -5.84 -1.50 7.20
CA ASN A 221 -5.51 -2.81 7.76
C ASN A 221 -4.37 -3.55 7.03
N ASN A 222 -3.42 -2.84 6.42
CA ASN A 222 -2.29 -3.46 5.76
C ASN A 222 -1.10 -3.59 6.72
N THR A 223 -0.21 -4.53 6.43
CA THR A 223 1.05 -4.71 7.15
C THR A 223 2.22 -4.52 6.19
N PHE A 224 3.12 -3.59 6.52
CA PHE A 224 4.36 -3.29 5.79
C PHE A 224 5.54 -3.59 6.73
N ASP A 225 6.18 -4.75 6.54
CA ASP A 225 7.13 -5.32 7.49
C ASP A 225 8.47 -5.63 6.84
N ASN A 226 9.55 -5.12 7.42
CA ASN A 226 10.92 -5.45 7.00
C ASN A 226 11.16 -5.19 5.50
N ASN A 227 10.73 -4.05 4.99
CA ASN A 227 11.03 -3.56 3.66
C ASN A 227 12.20 -2.57 3.71
N GLY A 228 12.80 -2.21 2.58
CA GLY A 228 13.76 -1.11 2.50
C GLY A 228 13.17 0.18 3.08
N ALA A 229 11.90 0.46 2.79
CA ALA A 229 11.03 1.38 3.52
C ALA A 229 9.58 0.85 3.50
N GLY A 230 8.78 1.21 4.50
CA GLY A 230 7.40 0.72 4.60
C GLY A 230 6.53 1.23 3.44
N VAL A 231 6.27 2.53 3.44
CA VAL A 231 5.41 3.18 2.43
C VAL A 231 6.00 4.51 1.99
N ALA A 232 5.97 4.80 0.70
CA ALA A 232 6.27 6.11 0.14
C ALA A 232 5.05 6.66 -0.61
N VAL A 233 4.65 7.88 -0.24
CA VAL A 233 3.51 8.61 -0.81
C VAL A 233 4.01 9.93 -1.36
N MET A 234 3.76 10.19 -2.64
CA MET A 234 4.27 11.41 -3.27
C MET A 234 3.20 12.07 -4.15
N PHE A 235 3.14 13.42 -4.08
CA PHE A 235 2.32 14.25 -4.98
C PHE A 235 0.84 13.84 -5.05
N SER A 236 0.24 13.49 -3.91
CA SER A 236 -1.12 12.97 -3.82
C SER A 236 -1.97 13.77 -2.82
N LYS A 237 -3.28 13.67 -2.90
CA LYS A 237 -4.21 14.38 -2.03
C LYS A 237 -5.45 13.56 -1.69
N ARG A 238 -6.10 13.91 -0.58
CA ARG A 238 -7.32 13.28 -0.06
C ARG A 238 -7.17 11.77 0.10
N ILE A 239 -6.04 11.36 0.67
CA ILE A 239 -5.77 9.95 0.98
C ILE A 239 -6.14 9.63 2.42
N LYS A 240 -6.49 8.38 2.67
CA LYS A 240 -6.76 7.86 4.01
C LYS A 240 -5.88 6.65 4.30
N MET A 241 -5.09 6.74 5.38
CA MET A 241 -4.27 5.64 5.89
C MET A 241 -4.78 5.22 7.27
N LEU A 242 -5.51 4.10 7.34
CA LEU A 242 -6.28 3.72 8.51
C LEU A 242 -5.86 2.34 9.03
N ASN A 243 -5.53 2.25 10.32
CA ASN A 243 -5.28 0.98 11.00
C ASN A 243 -4.19 0.09 10.34
N ASN A 244 -3.18 0.70 9.71
CA ASN A 244 -2.08 -0.05 9.11
C ASN A 244 -0.95 -0.26 10.12
N THR A 245 -0.13 -1.27 9.89
CA THR A 245 1.07 -1.57 10.67
C THR A 245 2.32 -1.39 9.81
N PHE A 246 3.24 -0.55 10.27
CA PHE A 246 4.54 -0.28 9.67
C PHE A 246 5.61 -0.67 10.67
N ARG A 247 6.34 -1.76 10.40
CA ARG A 247 7.30 -2.24 11.39
C ARG A 247 8.61 -2.73 10.77
N LYS A 248 9.69 -2.58 11.57
CA LYS A 248 11.02 -3.09 11.24
C LYS A 248 11.57 -2.64 9.88
N ASN A 249 11.19 -1.44 9.45
CA ASN A 249 11.78 -0.84 8.25
C ASN A 249 13.02 -0.04 8.69
N TRP A 250 14.20 -0.66 8.58
CA TRP A 250 15.47 -0.15 9.07
C TRP A 250 16.46 0.11 7.94
N GLY A 251 17.24 1.19 8.06
CA GLY A 251 18.30 1.55 7.11
C GLY A 251 18.62 3.04 7.15
N THR A 252 19.56 3.47 6.32
CA THR A 252 20.02 4.88 6.26
C THR A 252 18.94 5.83 5.74
N ALA A 253 18.03 5.34 4.91
CA ALA A 253 16.91 6.09 4.35
C ALA A 253 15.57 5.34 4.55
N ALA A 254 15.48 4.51 5.60
CA ALA A 254 14.30 3.70 5.85
C ALA A 254 13.32 4.44 6.78
N PHE A 255 12.08 4.40 6.42
CA PHE A 255 10.96 4.96 7.19
C PHE A 255 9.76 4.00 7.16
N GLY A 256 8.94 4.07 8.22
CA GLY A 256 7.62 3.44 8.18
C GLY A 256 6.79 4.05 7.07
N MET A 257 6.73 5.40 7.02
CA MET A 257 6.00 6.16 6.00
C MET A 257 6.76 7.41 5.58
N LEU A 258 6.88 7.65 4.28
CA LEU A 258 7.28 8.92 3.69
C LEU A 258 6.05 9.61 3.10
N LEU A 259 5.83 10.87 3.46
CA LEU A 259 4.83 11.75 2.85
C LEU A 259 5.57 12.92 2.19
N LYS A 260 5.49 13.00 0.87
CA LYS A 260 6.11 14.08 0.10
C LYS A 260 5.09 14.80 -0.75
N GLU A 261 4.89 16.10 -0.45
CA GLU A 261 3.91 16.97 -1.12
C GLU A 261 2.49 16.39 -1.10
N ILE A 262 2.05 15.96 0.10
CA ILE A 262 0.71 15.43 0.34
C ILE A 262 -0.18 16.53 0.91
N ASN A 263 -1.43 16.58 0.46
CA ASN A 263 -2.40 17.54 0.96
C ASN A 263 -3.73 16.87 1.31
N ASP A 264 -4.37 17.37 2.36
CA ASP A 264 -5.73 16.98 2.74
C ASP A 264 -5.85 15.47 3.01
N ALA A 265 -5.08 14.93 3.95
CA ALA A 265 -5.03 13.50 4.26
C ALA A 265 -5.44 13.18 5.69
N GLU A 266 -5.87 11.94 5.91
CA GLU A 266 -6.18 11.37 7.23
C GLU A 266 -5.29 10.16 7.50
N ILE A 267 -4.54 10.20 8.59
CA ILE A 267 -3.62 9.14 9.03
C ILE A 267 -4.00 8.75 10.46
N SER A 268 -4.76 7.67 10.60
CA SER A 268 -5.42 7.32 11.85
C SER A 268 -5.32 5.85 12.23
N GLY A 269 -5.18 5.61 13.54
CA GLY A 269 -5.18 4.25 14.10
C GLY A 269 -3.99 3.39 13.68
N ASN A 270 -2.95 3.97 13.07
CA ASN A 270 -1.82 3.21 12.57
C ASN A 270 -0.80 2.93 13.67
N THR A 271 -0.04 1.86 13.49
CA THR A 271 1.08 1.49 14.35
C THR A 271 2.38 1.58 13.59
N PHE A 272 3.31 2.42 14.08
CA PHE A 272 4.67 2.55 13.60
C PHE A 272 5.61 1.97 14.66
N GLU A 273 6.15 0.80 14.40
CA GLU A 273 6.93 0.06 15.39
C GLU A 273 8.31 -0.32 14.88
N GLU A 274 9.35 0.01 15.66
CA GLU A 274 10.72 -0.39 15.37
C GLU A 274 11.20 -0.01 13.94
N ASN A 275 10.86 1.21 13.48
CA ASN A 275 11.39 1.76 12.23
C ASN A 275 12.56 2.72 12.52
N THR A 276 13.43 2.96 11.55
CA THR A 276 14.42 4.05 11.68
C THR A 276 13.72 5.39 11.88
N ILE A 277 12.72 5.68 11.07
CA ILE A 277 11.82 6.84 11.18
C ILE A 277 10.38 6.31 11.07
N GLY A 278 9.51 6.64 12.02
CA GLY A 278 8.09 6.28 11.93
C GLY A 278 7.43 6.96 10.74
N ILE A 279 7.33 8.29 10.74
CA ILE A 279 6.84 9.09 9.61
C ILE A 279 7.86 10.18 9.26
N ASN A 280 8.22 10.28 7.98
CA ASN A 280 8.96 11.40 7.42
C ASN A 280 8.01 12.26 6.56
N ILE A 281 7.87 13.56 6.91
CA ILE A 281 6.91 14.48 6.31
C ILE A 281 7.69 15.58 5.59
N GLU A 282 7.48 15.72 4.29
CA GLU A 282 8.14 16.73 3.45
C GLU A 282 7.10 17.52 2.64
N GLY A 283 7.04 18.85 2.81
CA GLY A 283 6.18 19.73 2.05
C GLY A 283 4.69 19.37 2.08
N SER A 284 4.21 18.75 3.16
CA SER A 284 2.87 18.18 3.24
C SER A 284 1.99 18.96 4.21
N ASN A 285 0.73 19.21 3.84
CA ASN A 285 -0.11 20.19 4.50
C ASN A 285 -1.53 19.68 4.76
N ARG A 286 -2.17 20.20 5.81
CA ARG A 286 -3.55 19.90 6.20
C ARG A 286 -3.81 18.40 6.37
N ILE A 287 -2.92 17.75 7.10
CA ILE A 287 -3.02 16.32 7.41
C ILE A 287 -3.42 16.15 8.87
N GLU A 288 -4.37 15.27 9.10
CA GLU A 288 -4.83 14.88 10.43
C GLU A 288 -4.16 13.56 10.82
N TYR A 289 -3.30 13.61 11.86
CA TYR A 289 -2.67 12.45 12.48
C TYR A 289 -3.33 12.19 13.82
N HIS A 290 -4.16 11.15 13.93
CA HIS A 290 -4.84 10.87 15.19
C HIS A 290 -4.91 9.38 15.54
N ASN A 291 -4.88 9.09 16.83
CA ASN A 291 -4.95 7.73 17.37
C ASN A 291 -3.85 6.80 16.85
N ASN A 292 -2.70 7.32 16.43
CA ASN A 292 -1.59 6.50 15.97
C ASN A 292 -0.67 6.11 17.16
N ASN A 293 -0.02 4.96 17.03
CA ASN A 293 0.98 4.49 17.97
C ASN A 293 2.38 4.55 17.34
N PHE A 294 3.29 5.32 17.94
CA PHE A 294 4.70 5.37 17.56
C PHE A 294 5.51 4.67 18.64
N ILE A 295 6.02 3.47 18.36
CA ILE A 295 6.59 2.56 19.34
C ILE A 295 8.03 2.22 18.99
N ARG A 296 8.98 2.55 19.86
CA ARG A 296 10.40 2.18 19.75
C ARG A 296 11.03 2.50 18.37
N ASN A 297 10.63 3.60 17.74
CA ASN A 297 11.28 4.08 16.53
C ASN A 297 12.56 4.85 16.87
N GLY A 298 13.49 4.95 15.92
CA GLY A 298 14.62 5.86 16.06
C GLY A 298 14.12 7.31 16.15
N TRP A 299 13.28 7.71 15.20
CA TRP A 299 12.50 8.95 15.21
C TRP A 299 11.02 8.60 15.05
N ALA A 300 10.15 9.12 15.91
CA ALA A 300 8.72 8.89 15.71
C ALA A 300 8.22 9.67 14.49
N VAL A 301 8.45 11.00 14.46
CA VAL A 301 8.06 11.87 13.35
C VAL A 301 9.18 12.84 13.02
N LYS A 302 9.51 12.96 11.73
CA LYS A 302 10.35 14.02 11.18
C LYS A 302 9.51 14.93 10.29
N VAL A 303 9.53 16.23 10.58
CA VAL A 303 8.87 17.27 9.80
C VAL A 303 9.92 18.12 9.10
N MET A 304 9.94 18.09 7.78
CA MET A 304 10.97 18.72 6.97
C MET A 304 10.38 19.71 5.96
N GLY A 305 11.00 20.89 5.90
CA GLY A 305 10.57 21.94 4.97
C GLY A 305 9.26 22.62 5.36
N ALA A 306 8.54 23.10 4.35
CA ALA A 306 7.28 23.82 4.53
C ALA A 306 6.13 22.82 4.73
N CYS A 307 5.79 22.54 5.98
CA CYS A 307 4.67 21.68 6.37
C CYS A 307 3.73 22.50 7.24
N TYR A 308 2.51 22.76 6.76
CA TYR A 308 1.57 23.70 7.40
C TYR A 308 0.23 23.04 7.73
N ALA A 309 -0.39 23.55 8.80
CA ALA A 309 -1.74 23.20 9.22
C ALA A 309 -1.96 21.69 9.41
N ASN A 310 -0.93 20.97 9.89
CA ASN A 310 -1.06 19.57 10.27
C ASN A 310 -1.44 19.47 11.74
N THR A 311 -2.29 18.50 12.08
CA THR A 311 -2.75 18.29 13.45
C THR A 311 -2.34 16.91 13.93
N PHE A 312 -1.68 16.83 15.08
CA PHE A 312 -1.32 15.60 15.78
C PHE A 312 -2.13 15.52 17.07
N LYS A 313 -3.13 14.65 17.11
CA LYS A 313 -4.05 14.56 18.25
C LYS A 313 -4.29 13.12 18.69
N ASN A 314 -4.32 12.91 20.02
CA ASN A 314 -4.60 11.59 20.61
C ASN A 314 -3.62 10.49 20.17
N ASN A 315 -2.38 10.81 19.77
CA ASN A 315 -1.39 9.82 19.41
C ASN A 315 -0.61 9.35 20.64
N ASN A 316 -0.07 8.15 20.58
CA ASN A 316 0.81 7.61 21.61
C ASN A 316 2.26 7.59 21.11
N PHE A 317 3.15 8.30 21.80
CA PHE A 317 4.59 8.29 21.56
C PHE A 317 5.28 7.47 22.66
N LEU A 318 5.73 6.25 22.31
CA LEU A 318 6.13 5.22 23.25
C LEU A 318 7.59 4.82 23.04
N TYR A 319 8.47 5.25 23.94
CA TYR A 319 9.86 4.81 24.02
C TYR A 319 10.66 5.01 22.71
N ASN A 320 10.35 6.03 21.93
CA ASN A 320 11.14 6.40 20.76
C ASN A 320 12.46 7.02 21.19
N SER A 321 13.52 6.89 20.40
CA SER A 321 14.78 7.60 20.71
C SER A 321 14.59 9.11 20.62
N PHE A 322 13.81 9.56 19.63
CA PHE A 322 13.37 10.94 19.47
C PHE A 322 11.90 10.96 19.04
N ASP A 323 11.08 11.75 19.71
CA ASP A 323 9.67 11.84 19.36
C ASP A 323 9.45 12.71 18.11
N ILE A 324 9.85 13.99 18.17
CA ILE A 324 9.66 14.93 17.06
C ILE A 324 11.00 15.53 16.63
N SER A 325 11.21 15.58 15.32
CA SER A 325 12.24 16.37 14.68
C SER A 325 11.60 17.42 13.77
N TYR A 326 12.10 18.64 13.83
CA TYR A 326 11.57 19.76 13.07
C TYR A 326 12.70 20.64 12.53
N ASN A 327 12.67 21.01 11.25
CA ASN A 327 13.72 21.82 10.64
C ASN A 327 13.25 23.11 9.98
N SER A 328 11.97 23.49 10.12
CA SER A 328 11.44 24.75 9.57
C SER A 328 11.47 25.89 10.60
N LYS A 329 11.57 27.12 10.13
CA LYS A 329 11.51 28.32 10.99
C LYS A 329 10.08 28.74 11.36
N MET A 330 9.11 28.36 10.55
CA MET A 330 7.69 28.65 10.76
C MET A 330 6.96 27.36 11.04
N ASN A 331 6.18 27.34 12.11
CA ASN A 331 5.36 26.20 12.48
C ASN A 331 3.95 26.68 12.85
N ASP A 332 2.94 26.15 12.14
CA ASP A 332 1.53 26.26 12.49
C ASP A 332 0.89 24.88 12.67
N ASN A 333 1.75 23.84 12.83
CA ASN A 333 1.28 22.49 13.15
C ASN A 333 0.89 22.43 14.62
N VAL A 334 -0.19 21.71 14.91
CA VAL A 334 -0.78 21.61 16.24
C VAL A 334 -0.54 20.24 16.84
N PHE A 335 -0.02 20.20 18.06
CA PHE A 335 0.04 19.01 18.89
C PHE A 335 -0.92 19.21 20.08
N ASP A 336 -1.87 18.29 20.24
CA ASP A 336 -2.89 18.41 21.27
C ASP A 336 -3.33 17.02 21.77
N GLN A 337 -3.37 16.86 23.09
CA GLN A 337 -3.84 15.64 23.74
C GLN A 337 -3.09 14.36 23.30
N ASN A 338 -1.77 14.43 23.06
CA ASN A 338 -0.97 13.24 22.81
C ASN A 338 -0.41 12.67 24.10
N TYR A 339 -0.21 11.37 24.14
CA TYR A 339 0.51 10.70 25.22
C TYR A 339 1.99 10.57 24.87
N TRP A 340 2.85 11.00 25.78
CA TRP A 340 4.30 10.97 25.63
C TRP A 340 4.90 10.15 26.76
N SER A 341 5.59 9.04 26.48
CA SER A 341 6.17 8.18 27.51
C SER A 341 7.22 8.87 28.39
N GLU A 342 7.78 9.98 27.92
CA GLU A 342 8.77 10.79 28.62
C GLU A 342 8.17 12.01 29.34
N TYR A 343 6.86 12.19 29.29
CA TYR A 343 6.19 13.25 30.01
C TYR A 343 6.21 12.97 31.53
N THR A 344 6.71 13.92 32.30
CA THR A 344 6.84 13.86 33.77
C THR A 344 6.08 14.96 34.50
N GLY A 345 5.11 15.59 33.83
CA GLY A 345 4.25 16.60 34.44
C GLY A 345 3.27 16.00 35.45
N TYR A 346 2.46 16.86 36.03
CA TYR A 346 1.44 16.50 37.01
C TYR A 346 0.04 16.89 36.50
N ASP A 347 -0.97 16.33 37.14
CA ASP A 347 -2.41 16.54 36.89
C ASP A 347 -3.05 16.78 38.27
N LEU A 348 -3.25 18.05 38.64
CA LEU A 348 -3.73 18.45 39.96
C LEU A 348 -5.24 18.30 40.11
N ASP A 349 -5.98 18.56 39.05
CA ASP A 349 -7.44 18.49 39.04
C ASP A 349 -7.97 17.10 38.68
N LYS A 350 -7.06 16.17 38.26
CA LYS A 350 -7.32 14.75 37.98
C LYS A 350 -8.27 14.53 36.81
N ASP A 351 -8.20 15.39 35.81
CA ASP A 351 -8.99 15.24 34.56
C ASP A 351 -8.33 14.32 33.53
N GLY A 352 -7.11 13.88 33.78
CA GLY A 352 -6.32 13.00 32.91
C GLY A 352 -5.46 13.73 31.91
N VAL A 353 -5.43 15.07 31.95
CA VAL A 353 -4.57 15.96 31.18
C VAL A 353 -3.49 16.55 32.08
N GLY A 354 -2.29 16.69 31.60
CA GLY A 354 -1.22 17.28 32.38
C GLY A 354 -1.31 18.81 32.39
N ASP A 355 -1.14 19.39 33.58
CA ASP A 355 -1.18 20.87 33.81
C ASP A 355 0.01 21.61 33.24
N ILE A 356 1.07 20.89 32.85
CA ILE A 356 2.29 21.48 32.29
C ILE A 356 2.39 21.05 30.82
N PRO A 357 2.49 22.01 29.88
CA PRO A 357 2.71 21.68 28.47
C PRO A 357 3.98 20.86 28.24
N TYR A 358 3.95 19.93 27.30
CA TYR A 358 5.10 19.11 26.92
C TYR A 358 5.75 19.65 25.65
N ARG A 359 7.08 19.65 25.62
CA ARG A 359 7.89 20.05 24.45
C ARG A 359 8.54 18.79 23.86
N PRO A 360 8.03 18.26 22.74
CA PRO A 360 8.49 16.99 22.16
C PRO A 360 9.83 17.11 21.40
N VAL A 361 10.27 18.33 21.07
CA VAL A 361 11.56 18.55 20.39
C VAL A 361 12.64 18.80 21.42
N LYS A 362 13.62 17.90 21.51
CA LYS A 362 14.76 18.03 22.41
C LYS A 362 15.94 18.69 21.69
N LEU A 363 16.75 19.49 22.44
CA LEU A 363 17.93 20.13 21.89
C LEU A 363 18.90 19.14 21.24
N PHE A 364 19.08 17.98 21.84
CA PHE A 364 19.94 16.93 21.27
C PHE A 364 19.41 16.44 19.91
N SER A 365 18.11 16.35 19.72
CA SER A 365 17.50 16.00 18.43
C SER A 365 17.85 17.03 17.34
N TYR A 366 17.89 18.29 17.69
CA TYR A 366 18.30 19.37 16.79
C TYR A 366 19.79 19.29 16.42
N ILE A 367 20.66 18.93 17.37
CA ILE A 367 22.11 18.72 17.15
C ILE A 367 22.31 17.53 16.18
N VAL A 368 21.67 16.39 16.43
CA VAL A 368 21.78 15.19 15.58
C VAL A 368 21.28 15.45 14.15
N ASN A 369 20.24 16.27 13.98
CA ASN A 369 19.79 16.65 12.65
C ASN A 369 20.80 17.44 11.81
N ARG A 370 21.65 18.24 12.48
CA ARG A 370 22.70 19.05 11.82
C ARG A 370 24.01 18.30 11.66
N THR A 371 24.31 17.43 12.62
CA THR A 371 25.55 16.67 12.70
C THR A 371 25.21 15.23 13.07
N PRO A 372 24.81 14.39 12.08
CA PRO A 372 24.32 13.02 12.34
C PRO A 372 25.30 12.14 13.12
N GLU A 373 26.60 12.39 13.00
CA GLU A 373 27.67 11.65 13.70
C GLU A 373 27.54 11.78 15.22
N THR A 374 26.91 12.83 15.71
CA THR A 374 26.70 13.05 17.17
C THR A 374 25.75 12.02 17.77
N ILE A 375 25.06 11.23 16.99
CA ILE A 375 24.21 10.13 17.47
C ILE A 375 25.00 9.12 18.31
N ILE A 376 26.33 9.04 18.14
CA ILE A 376 27.20 8.19 18.97
C ILE A 376 27.16 8.60 20.45
N LEU A 377 26.81 9.87 20.75
CA LEU A 377 26.68 10.38 22.10
C LEU A 377 25.32 10.05 22.73
N LEU A 378 24.41 9.41 22.00
CA LEU A 378 23.13 8.98 22.54
C LEU A 378 23.35 8.10 23.77
N ARG A 379 22.68 8.41 24.88
CA ARG A 379 22.83 7.77 26.19
C ARG A 379 24.18 8.06 26.89
N SER A 380 24.86 9.13 26.52
CA SER A 380 26.04 9.62 27.25
C SER A 380 25.65 10.63 28.33
N LEU A 381 26.52 10.81 29.32
CA LEU A 381 26.40 11.87 30.33
C LEU A 381 26.26 13.27 29.68
N PHE A 382 26.88 13.48 28.53
CA PHE A 382 26.78 14.74 27.78
C PHE A 382 25.33 15.02 27.37
N MET A 383 24.61 14.00 26.92
CA MET A 383 23.21 14.10 26.56
C MET A 383 22.33 14.43 27.78
N ASP A 384 22.59 13.75 28.92
CA ASP A 384 21.86 14.03 30.16
C ASP A 384 22.04 15.48 30.64
N ILE A 385 23.25 16.04 30.49
CA ILE A 385 23.55 17.44 30.81
C ILE A 385 22.82 18.40 29.88
N ILE A 386 22.77 18.11 28.58
CA ILE A 386 22.05 18.94 27.60
C ILE A 386 20.55 18.91 27.89
N ASP A 387 19.96 17.74 28.08
CA ASP A 387 18.54 17.58 28.38
C ASP A 387 18.16 18.26 29.70
N PHE A 388 19.04 18.19 30.71
CA PHE A 388 18.86 18.93 31.97
C PHE A 388 18.94 20.46 31.77
N SER A 389 19.91 20.92 30.98
CA SER A 389 20.09 22.36 30.72
C SER A 389 18.87 22.93 29.98
N GLU A 390 18.29 22.17 29.06
CA GLU A 390 17.12 22.57 28.32
C GLU A 390 15.85 22.60 29.18
N LYS A 391 15.70 21.66 30.12
CA LYS A 391 14.62 21.70 31.12
C LYS A 391 14.65 22.94 32.00
N VAL A 392 15.86 23.44 32.31
CA VAL A 392 16.05 24.63 33.13
C VAL A 392 15.88 25.93 32.33
N SER A 393 16.34 25.96 31.12
CA SER A 393 16.29 27.15 30.25
C SER A 393 16.10 26.73 28.78
N PRO A 394 14.87 26.58 28.29
CA PRO A 394 14.57 26.17 26.91
C PRO A 394 14.86 27.33 25.94
N VAL A 395 16.12 27.52 25.56
CA VAL A 395 16.56 28.60 24.66
C VAL A 395 16.50 28.19 23.18
N PHE A 396 16.54 26.90 22.90
CA PHE A 396 16.74 26.38 21.54
C PHE A 396 15.50 25.64 20.95
N THR A 397 14.56 25.22 21.79
CA THR A 397 13.31 24.63 21.32
C THR A 397 12.38 25.72 20.83
N PRO A 398 11.77 25.56 19.66
CA PRO A 398 10.75 26.49 19.16
C PRO A 398 9.60 26.60 20.17
N ASP A 399 9.27 27.83 20.58
CA ASP A 399 8.23 28.09 21.60
C ASP A 399 6.83 27.61 21.17
N ASN A 400 6.58 27.50 19.87
CA ASN A 400 5.32 27.11 19.27
C ASN A 400 5.20 25.60 19.00
N LEU A 401 6.22 24.79 19.29
CA LEU A 401 6.21 23.34 19.14
C LEU A 401 5.99 22.67 20.50
N LEU A 402 4.78 22.79 21.01
CA LEU A 402 4.41 22.22 22.29
C LEU A 402 3.04 21.50 22.18
N ASP A 403 2.85 20.48 22.99
CA ASP A 403 1.53 19.91 23.31
C ASP A 403 1.03 20.61 24.58
N ALA A 404 0.00 21.42 24.43
CA ALA A 404 -0.52 22.21 25.54
C ALA A 404 -1.30 21.36 26.55
N ASN A 405 -1.83 20.23 26.12
CA ASN A 405 -2.71 19.35 26.88
C ASN A 405 -2.22 17.89 26.83
N PRO A 406 -0.99 17.57 27.26
CA PRO A 406 -0.45 16.22 27.16
C PRO A 406 -1.25 15.25 28.05
N LEU A 407 -1.49 14.06 27.57
CA LEU A 407 -2.27 13.06 28.30
C LEU A 407 -1.42 12.35 29.37
N MET A 408 -2.00 12.15 30.56
CA MET A 408 -1.38 11.40 31.64
C MET A 408 -1.39 9.90 31.45
N LYS A 409 -2.26 9.39 30.56
CA LYS A 409 -2.40 7.97 30.29
C LYS A 409 -2.48 7.70 28.80
N ARG A 410 -1.88 6.58 28.40
CA ARG A 410 -1.94 6.09 27.02
C ARG A 410 -3.38 5.90 26.58
N GLN A 411 -3.71 6.33 25.36
CA GLN A 411 -4.93 6.02 24.67
C GLN A 411 -4.97 4.52 24.29
N LYS A 412 -6.13 3.90 24.39
CA LYS A 412 -6.33 2.47 24.10
C LYS A 412 -6.41 2.19 22.61
#